data_479790704395c7f81cc348be4649bdc4
#
_entry.id   479790704395c7f81cc348be4649bdc4
#
_cell.length_a   1.000
_cell.length_b   1.000
_cell.length_c   1.000
_cell.angle_alpha   90.00
_cell.angle_beta   90.00
_cell.angle_gamma   90.00
#
_symmetry.space_group_name_H-M   'P 1'
#
loop_
_entity.id
_entity.type
_entity.pdbx_description
1 polymer ?
#
loop_
_entity_poly.entity_id
_entity_poly.type
_entity_poly.pdbx_seq_one_letter_code
_entity_poly.pdbx_strand_id
1 'polypeptide(L)'
;MGMEFNLPSDNNRQLSNLCGALDQNLKQIEAALEVDIVRRGSNFIVNGSSKNIKAAAMLIQKFYKEAGDPIELEDIQLGLVEINKFEKTIKATAEINELKTKRSDLRGRTPRQKAYLKNIQDFDITFGIGPAGTGKTYLAVASAVDAINRDKIKRIVLVRPAVEAGERLGFLPGDLAQKVNPYLRPLYDALYDLAGYDNVHKMIDKSIIEIAPLAYMRGRTLNQSFIILDEAQNTTPEQMKMFLTRIGFGSKTVITGDITQIDLAKGQKSGLIEAKKILSKVKGIAFTHFLSEDVVRHPLVQKIINAYETFEKKESK
;
A
#
# COMPACT_ATOMS: atom_id res chain seq x y z
N MET A 1 -25.28 -17.19 20.26
CA MET A 1 -24.48 -17.03 21.48
C MET A 1 -23.97 -15.58 21.45
N GLY A 2 -24.06 -14.84 22.56
CA GLY A 2 -23.66 -13.43 22.59
C GLY A 2 -22.49 -13.22 23.55
N MET A 3 -21.62 -12.26 23.25
CA MET A 3 -20.56 -11.79 24.13
C MET A 3 -20.83 -10.34 24.51
N GLU A 4 -20.87 -10.08 25.81
CA GLU A 4 -21.03 -8.74 26.35
C GLU A 4 -19.69 -8.25 26.90
N PHE A 5 -19.34 -7.00 26.61
CA PHE A 5 -18.16 -6.34 27.16
C PHE A 5 -18.35 -4.83 27.23
N ASN A 6 -17.62 -4.20 28.14
CA ASN A 6 -17.71 -2.77 28.38
C ASN A 6 -16.37 -2.10 28.01
N LEU A 7 -16.47 -0.98 27.30
CA LEU A 7 -15.32 -0.11 27.05
C LEU A 7 -15.20 0.92 28.19
N PRO A 8 -14.00 1.47 28.49
CA PRO A 8 -13.86 2.54 29.47
C PRO A 8 -14.79 3.71 29.13
N SER A 9 -15.60 4.16 30.09
CA SER A 9 -16.66 5.17 29.88
C SER A 9 -16.18 6.62 29.94
N ASP A 10 -14.86 6.83 30.15
CA ASP A 10 -14.33 8.12 30.56
C ASP A 10 -14.18 9.12 29.39
N ASN A 11 -14.37 8.69 28.14
CA ASN A 11 -14.20 9.55 26.99
C ASN A 11 -15.28 9.34 25.90
N ASN A 12 -16.37 10.10 26.02
CA ASN A 12 -17.47 10.09 25.04
C ASN A 12 -17.02 10.49 23.62
N ARG A 13 -15.98 11.33 23.50
CA ARG A 13 -15.43 11.71 22.20
C ARG A 13 -14.76 10.50 21.52
N GLN A 14 -14.00 9.74 22.27
CA GLN A 14 -13.33 8.53 21.76
C GLN A 14 -14.36 7.46 21.33
N LEU A 15 -15.44 7.33 22.08
CA LEU A 15 -16.52 6.43 21.72
C LEU A 15 -17.25 6.88 20.43
N SER A 16 -17.49 8.17 20.28
CA SER A 16 -18.05 8.76 19.06
C SER A 16 -17.14 8.56 17.85
N ASN A 17 -15.84 8.77 18.02
CA ASN A 17 -14.82 8.57 16.97
C ASN A 17 -14.76 7.10 16.52
N LEU A 18 -14.86 6.16 17.46
CA LEU A 18 -14.94 4.73 17.16
C LEU A 18 -16.17 4.38 16.32
N CYS A 19 -17.35 4.83 16.76
CA CYS A 19 -18.61 4.41 16.16
C CYS A 19 -18.88 5.09 14.81
N GLY A 20 -18.36 6.29 14.62
CA GLY A 20 -18.64 7.11 13.45
C GLY A 20 -20.07 7.66 13.43
N ALA A 21 -20.42 8.39 12.38
CA ALA A 21 -21.76 8.95 12.20
C ALA A 21 -22.80 7.83 12.07
N LEU A 22 -23.86 7.88 12.89
CA LEU A 22 -24.93 6.88 12.89
C LEU A 22 -24.44 5.43 13.06
N ASP A 23 -23.37 5.24 13.84
CA ASP A 23 -22.72 3.95 14.09
C ASP A 23 -22.26 3.23 12.80
N GLN A 24 -21.92 4.00 11.75
CA GLN A 24 -21.54 3.44 10.46
C GLN A 24 -20.31 2.51 10.52
N ASN A 25 -19.38 2.77 11.43
CA ASN A 25 -18.20 1.94 11.62
C ASN A 25 -18.57 0.56 12.20
N LEU A 26 -19.51 0.53 13.14
CA LEU A 26 -20.03 -0.72 13.71
C LEU A 26 -20.78 -1.53 12.66
N LYS A 27 -21.62 -0.89 11.83
CA LYS A 27 -22.32 -1.55 10.72
C LYS A 27 -21.38 -2.19 9.69
N GLN A 28 -20.22 -1.58 9.46
CA GLN A 28 -19.20 -2.18 8.60
C GLN A 28 -18.60 -3.45 9.22
N ILE A 29 -18.34 -3.43 10.53
CA ILE A 29 -17.83 -4.59 11.27
C ILE A 29 -18.89 -5.72 11.26
N GLU A 30 -20.16 -5.38 11.49
CA GLU A 30 -21.28 -6.33 11.42
C GLU A 30 -21.34 -7.04 10.07
N ALA A 31 -21.37 -6.25 8.99
CA ALA A 31 -21.48 -6.78 7.63
C ALA A 31 -20.28 -7.64 7.23
N ALA A 32 -19.07 -7.28 7.67
CA ALA A 32 -17.85 -7.97 7.29
C ALA A 32 -17.60 -9.26 8.08
N LEU A 33 -18.01 -9.29 9.35
CA LEU A 33 -17.80 -10.46 10.23
C LEU A 33 -19.08 -11.29 10.43
N GLU A 34 -20.18 -10.93 9.77
CA GLU A 34 -21.49 -11.60 9.91
C GLU A 34 -21.91 -11.73 11.37
N VAL A 35 -21.83 -10.62 12.10
CA VAL A 35 -22.27 -10.48 13.49
C VAL A 35 -23.31 -9.38 13.63
N ASP A 36 -24.08 -9.42 14.73
CA ASP A 36 -24.99 -8.36 15.13
C ASP A 36 -24.42 -7.66 16.36
N ILE A 37 -24.27 -6.32 16.32
CA ILE A 37 -23.64 -5.51 17.36
C ILE A 37 -24.68 -4.56 17.95
N VAL A 38 -25.08 -4.81 19.18
CA VAL A 38 -25.98 -3.92 19.93
C VAL A 38 -25.16 -3.10 20.92
N ARG A 39 -25.30 -1.76 20.87
CA ARG A 39 -24.61 -0.84 21.75
C ARG A 39 -25.56 -0.06 22.65
N ARG A 40 -25.21 0.05 23.94
CA ARG A 40 -25.87 0.95 24.91
C ARG A 40 -24.80 1.72 25.67
N GLY A 41 -24.53 2.97 25.27
CA GLY A 41 -23.42 3.74 25.81
C GLY A 41 -22.06 3.07 25.51
N SER A 42 -21.29 2.75 26.52
CA SER A 42 -20.00 2.03 26.46
C SER A 42 -20.16 0.49 26.50
N ASN A 43 -21.37 -0.01 26.68
CA ASN A 43 -21.63 -1.46 26.71
C ASN A 43 -21.96 -1.99 25.33
N PHE A 44 -21.27 -3.05 24.91
CA PHE A 44 -21.39 -3.71 23.61
C PHE A 44 -21.82 -5.16 23.80
N ILE A 45 -22.81 -5.59 23.03
CA ILE A 45 -23.25 -6.97 22.93
C ILE A 45 -23.05 -7.40 21.49
N VAL A 46 -22.23 -8.43 21.27
CA VAL A 46 -21.93 -8.98 19.93
C VAL A 46 -22.52 -10.38 19.83
N ASN A 47 -23.42 -10.59 18.86
CA ASN A 47 -24.07 -11.86 18.59
C ASN A 47 -23.58 -12.45 17.25
N GLY A 48 -23.43 -13.78 17.20
CA GLY A 48 -22.98 -14.48 15.98
C GLY A 48 -22.32 -15.81 16.26
N SER A 49 -21.47 -16.26 15.36
CA SER A 49 -20.64 -17.46 15.60
C SER A 49 -19.56 -17.17 16.65
N SER A 50 -19.20 -18.15 17.47
CA SER A 50 -18.19 -17.98 18.54
C SER A 50 -16.85 -17.41 18.05
N LYS A 51 -16.47 -17.73 16.82
CA LYS A 51 -15.27 -17.22 16.15
C LYS A 51 -15.42 -15.75 15.80
N ASN A 52 -16.50 -15.39 15.11
CA ASN A 52 -16.74 -14.03 14.61
C ASN A 52 -16.98 -13.04 15.75
N ILE A 53 -17.64 -13.48 16.83
CA ILE A 53 -17.84 -12.70 18.06
C ILE A 53 -16.51 -12.26 18.66
N LYS A 54 -15.55 -13.19 18.81
CA LYS A 54 -14.21 -12.87 19.36
C LYS A 54 -13.48 -11.90 18.47
N ALA A 55 -13.53 -12.10 17.16
CA ALA A 55 -12.90 -11.23 16.17
C ALA A 55 -13.46 -9.80 16.23
N ALA A 56 -14.81 -9.66 16.28
CA ALA A 56 -15.48 -8.37 16.38
C ALA A 56 -15.15 -7.66 17.70
N ALA A 57 -15.19 -8.35 18.85
CA ALA A 57 -14.85 -7.79 20.13
C ALA A 57 -13.40 -7.28 20.21
N MET A 58 -12.45 -8.06 19.67
CA MET A 58 -11.03 -7.65 19.59
C MET A 58 -10.86 -6.40 18.70
N LEU A 59 -11.59 -6.33 17.58
CA LEU A 59 -11.50 -5.21 16.65
C LEU A 59 -12.04 -3.93 17.28
N ILE A 60 -13.21 -4.00 17.92
CA ILE A 60 -13.83 -2.87 18.61
C ILE A 60 -12.91 -2.36 19.73
N GLN A 61 -12.35 -3.24 20.55
CA GLN A 61 -11.43 -2.87 21.63
C GLN A 61 -10.14 -2.24 21.11
N LYS A 62 -9.62 -2.74 19.99
CA LYS A 62 -8.43 -2.18 19.33
C LYS A 62 -8.71 -0.78 18.84
N PHE A 63 -9.77 -0.59 18.04
CA PHE A 63 -10.12 0.71 17.51
C PHE A 63 -10.49 1.72 18.59
N TYR A 64 -11.08 1.29 19.70
CA TYR A 64 -11.33 2.19 20.82
C TYR A 64 -10.02 2.79 21.35
N LYS A 65 -8.96 2.02 21.46
CA LYS A 65 -7.64 2.52 21.89
C LYS A 65 -7.02 3.50 20.89
N GLU A 66 -7.33 3.33 19.62
CA GLU A 66 -6.83 4.14 18.50
C GLU A 66 -7.75 5.36 18.19
N ALA A 67 -8.95 5.45 18.79
CA ALA A 67 -9.98 6.46 18.52
C ALA A 67 -9.73 7.83 19.19
N GLY A 68 -8.48 8.25 19.36
CA GLY A 68 -8.12 9.63 19.72
C GLY A 68 -8.64 10.65 18.68
N ASP A 69 -8.57 10.29 17.42
CA ASP A 69 -9.16 10.95 16.26
C ASP A 69 -10.27 10.09 15.63
N PRO A 70 -11.16 10.65 14.78
CA PRO A 70 -12.18 9.88 14.08
C PRO A 70 -11.59 8.71 13.30
N ILE A 71 -12.18 7.52 13.47
CA ILE A 71 -11.78 6.32 12.73
C ILE A 71 -12.42 6.38 11.34
N GLU A 72 -11.59 6.38 10.32
CA GLU A 72 -12.03 6.39 8.93
C GLU A 72 -12.49 5.00 8.47
N LEU A 73 -13.37 4.97 7.48
CA LEU A 73 -13.91 3.73 6.93
C LEU A 73 -12.81 2.78 6.42
N GLU A 74 -11.74 3.35 5.88
CA GLU A 74 -10.57 2.63 5.40
C GLU A 74 -9.85 1.91 6.54
N ASP A 75 -9.75 2.52 7.72
CA ASP A 75 -9.11 1.91 8.89
C ASP A 75 -9.89 0.68 9.37
N ILE A 76 -11.23 0.76 9.35
CA ILE A 76 -12.10 -0.39 9.66
C ILE A 76 -11.85 -1.54 8.67
N GLN A 77 -11.80 -1.25 7.37
CA GLN A 77 -11.54 -2.27 6.35
C GLN A 77 -10.16 -2.90 6.50
N LEU A 78 -9.14 -2.09 6.79
CA LEU A 78 -7.79 -2.56 7.07
C LEU A 78 -7.73 -3.46 8.31
N GLY A 79 -8.39 -3.07 9.40
CA GLY A 79 -8.46 -3.85 10.63
C GLY A 79 -9.16 -5.21 10.45
N LEU A 80 -10.20 -5.25 9.61
CA LEU A 80 -10.89 -6.50 9.26
C LEU A 80 -9.98 -7.48 8.50
N VAL A 81 -9.12 -6.99 7.62
CA VAL A 81 -8.11 -7.82 6.94
C VAL A 81 -7.09 -8.38 7.93
N GLU A 82 -6.67 -7.58 8.91
CA GLU A 82 -5.75 -8.05 9.96
C GLU A 82 -6.34 -9.21 10.77
N ILE A 83 -7.58 -9.08 11.25
CA ILE A 83 -8.20 -10.10 12.12
C ILE A 83 -8.43 -11.42 11.40
N ASN A 84 -8.85 -11.41 10.16
CA ASN A 84 -9.01 -12.64 9.36
C ASN A 84 -7.68 -13.40 9.16
N LYS A 85 -6.52 -12.73 9.37
CA LYS A 85 -5.18 -13.32 9.26
C LYS A 85 -4.56 -13.70 10.61
N PHE A 86 -5.02 -13.11 11.72
CA PHE A 86 -4.48 -13.38 13.06
C PHE A 86 -4.63 -14.85 13.49
N GLU A 87 -5.60 -15.56 12.97
CA GLU A 87 -5.80 -16.97 13.28
C GLU A 87 -4.74 -17.91 12.68
N LYS A 88 -3.99 -17.49 11.67
CA LYS A 88 -2.97 -18.35 11.02
C LYS A 88 -1.54 -18.15 11.53
N THR A 89 -1.27 -17.16 12.39
CA THR A 89 0.13 -16.86 12.75
C THR A 89 0.30 -16.40 14.20
N ILE A 90 0.02 -17.27 15.16
CA ILE A 90 0.61 -17.15 16.51
C ILE A 90 2.04 -17.69 16.41
N LYS A 91 2.98 -16.82 16.10
CA LYS A 91 4.41 -16.82 16.48
C LYS A 91 5.21 -15.92 15.56
N ALA A 92 5.27 -14.64 15.90
CA ALA A 92 6.46 -13.79 15.68
C ALA A 92 6.20 -12.45 16.38
N THR A 93 6.79 -12.26 17.54
CA THR A 93 7.04 -10.96 18.14
C THR A 93 7.94 -10.19 17.19
N ALA A 94 7.38 -9.29 16.42
CA ALA A 94 8.14 -8.36 15.61
C ALA A 94 7.83 -6.95 16.11
N GLU A 95 8.90 -6.22 16.41
CA GLU A 95 8.88 -4.79 16.71
C GLU A 95 7.99 -4.05 15.71
N ILE A 96 7.09 -3.24 16.23
CA ILE A 96 6.17 -2.44 15.43
C ILE A 96 6.98 -1.30 14.85
N ASN A 97 7.39 -1.41 13.60
CA ASN A 97 8.03 -0.32 12.87
C ASN A 97 6.97 0.70 12.44
N GLU A 98 6.65 1.63 13.34
CA GLU A 98 5.79 2.77 13.03
C GLU A 98 6.52 3.72 12.08
N LEU A 99 5.85 4.06 10.98
CA LEU A 99 6.36 5.01 10.00
C LEU A 99 5.98 6.44 10.42
N LYS A 100 6.94 7.37 10.41
CA LYS A 100 6.71 8.80 10.64
C LYS A 100 6.09 9.46 9.40
N THR A 101 4.78 9.41 9.29
CA THR A 101 4.01 10.09 8.24
C THR A 101 2.95 11.00 8.88
N LYS A 102 2.19 11.75 8.09
CA LYS A 102 1.05 12.51 8.59
C LYS A 102 -0.02 11.59 9.19
N ARG A 103 -0.14 10.36 8.68
CA ARG A 103 -0.96 9.29 9.29
C ARG A 103 -0.16 8.62 10.40
N SER A 104 -0.52 8.89 11.63
CA SER A 104 0.18 8.42 12.84
C SER A 104 0.12 6.91 13.06
N ASP A 105 -0.78 6.21 12.37
CA ASP A 105 -1.08 4.78 12.54
C ASP A 105 -0.56 3.89 11.40
N LEU A 106 0.26 4.45 10.50
CA LEU A 106 0.68 3.73 9.31
C LEU A 106 1.70 2.63 9.63
N ARG A 107 1.26 1.40 9.46
CA ARG A 107 2.05 0.18 9.69
C ARG A 107 1.67 -0.92 8.71
N GLY A 108 2.54 -1.88 8.53
CA GLY A 108 2.20 -3.09 7.78
C GLY A 108 1.10 -3.88 8.47
N ARG A 109 -0.03 -4.08 7.81
CA ARG A 109 -1.23 -4.75 8.33
C ARG A 109 -1.15 -6.27 8.17
N THR A 110 -0.50 -6.74 7.10
CA THR A 110 -0.31 -8.17 6.84
C THR A 110 1.12 -8.60 7.16
N PRO A 111 1.37 -9.87 7.44
CA PRO A 111 2.74 -10.37 7.66
C PRO A 111 3.68 -10.03 6.51
N ARG A 112 3.18 -10.10 5.25
CA ARG A 112 3.99 -9.76 4.06
C ARG A 112 4.24 -8.26 3.95
N GLN A 113 3.28 -7.41 4.31
CA GLN A 113 3.49 -5.96 4.39
C GLN A 113 4.53 -5.60 5.45
N LYS A 114 4.50 -6.25 6.62
CA LYS A 114 5.52 -6.07 7.68
C LYS A 114 6.91 -6.51 7.19
N ALA A 115 7.00 -7.67 6.55
CA ALA A 115 8.24 -8.16 5.96
C ALA A 115 8.76 -7.21 4.86
N TYR A 116 7.86 -6.66 4.05
CA TYR A 116 8.21 -5.68 3.02
C TYR A 116 8.79 -4.40 3.60
N LEU A 117 8.14 -3.82 4.61
CA LEU A 117 8.65 -2.63 5.31
C LEU A 117 10.01 -2.90 5.95
N LYS A 118 10.19 -4.06 6.57
CA LYS A 118 11.47 -4.49 7.11
C LYS A 118 12.54 -4.60 6.02
N ASN A 119 12.22 -5.24 4.90
CA ASN A 119 13.15 -5.35 3.77
C ASN A 119 13.55 -3.97 3.22
N ILE A 120 12.62 -3.01 3.13
CA ILE A 120 12.91 -1.64 2.72
C ILE A 120 13.89 -0.95 3.70
N GLN A 121 13.78 -1.24 5.00
CA GLN A 121 14.69 -0.69 6.00
C GLN A 121 16.08 -1.32 5.93
N ASP A 122 16.15 -2.64 5.76
CA ASP A 122 17.38 -3.42 5.92
C ASP A 122 18.22 -3.49 4.63
N PHE A 123 17.60 -3.38 3.45
CA PHE A 123 18.28 -3.55 2.15
C PHE A 123 18.32 -2.25 1.34
N ASP A 124 19.33 -2.12 0.48
CA ASP A 124 19.46 -0.98 -0.40
C ASP A 124 18.50 -1.05 -1.59
N ILE A 125 18.18 -2.27 -2.04
CA ILE A 125 17.25 -2.51 -3.13
C ILE A 125 16.19 -3.52 -2.67
N THR A 126 14.91 -3.13 -2.78
CA THR A 126 13.78 -3.99 -2.41
C THR A 126 12.77 -4.08 -3.54
N PHE A 127 12.43 -5.30 -3.92
CA PHE A 127 11.36 -5.58 -4.88
C PHE A 127 10.07 -5.97 -4.14
N GLY A 128 8.98 -5.27 -4.43
CA GLY A 128 7.62 -5.58 -4.01
C GLY A 128 6.80 -6.07 -5.19
N ILE A 129 6.57 -7.38 -5.31
CA ILE A 129 5.93 -8.01 -6.47
C ILE A 129 4.63 -8.67 -6.06
N GLY A 130 3.55 -8.44 -6.79
CA GLY A 130 2.26 -9.11 -6.57
C GLY A 130 1.06 -8.30 -7.04
N PRO A 131 -0.17 -8.78 -6.78
CA PRO A 131 -1.39 -8.20 -7.31
C PRO A 131 -1.61 -6.73 -6.93
N ALA A 132 -2.36 -6.01 -7.75
CA ALA A 132 -2.81 -4.66 -7.44
C ALA A 132 -3.64 -4.63 -6.13
N GLY A 133 -3.59 -3.52 -5.39
CA GLY A 133 -4.34 -3.36 -4.14
C GLY A 133 -3.70 -4.02 -2.90
N THR A 134 -2.48 -4.55 -2.98
CA THR A 134 -1.74 -5.09 -1.83
C THR A 134 -0.94 -4.03 -1.06
N GLY A 135 -1.02 -2.75 -1.47
CA GLY A 135 -0.37 -1.63 -0.81
C GLY A 135 1.12 -1.44 -1.14
N LYS A 136 1.67 -2.13 -2.16
CA LYS A 136 3.10 -2.06 -2.54
C LYS A 136 3.62 -0.63 -2.69
N THR A 137 3.02 0.11 -3.61
CA THR A 137 3.40 1.48 -3.95
C THR A 137 3.16 2.42 -2.78
N TYR A 138 2.01 2.31 -2.13
CA TYR A 138 1.65 3.12 -0.98
C TYR A 138 2.64 2.97 0.19
N LEU A 139 3.00 1.73 0.57
CA LEU A 139 3.96 1.45 1.62
C LEU A 139 5.39 1.87 1.24
N ALA A 140 5.76 1.79 -0.05
CA ALA A 140 7.03 2.31 -0.55
C ALA A 140 7.09 3.84 -0.42
N VAL A 141 6.04 4.56 -0.82
CA VAL A 141 5.95 6.02 -0.66
C VAL A 141 5.95 6.41 0.82
N ALA A 142 5.24 5.67 1.67
CA ALA A 142 5.25 5.90 3.12
C ALA A 142 6.63 5.74 3.74
N SER A 143 7.38 4.73 3.30
CA SER A 143 8.78 4.52 3.73
C SER A 143 9.70 5.64 3.26
N ALA A 144 9.45 6.21 2.07
CA ALA A 144 10.20 7.36 1.57
C ALA A 144 9.90 8.63 2.38
N VAL A 145 8.63 8.88 2.72
CA VAL A 145 8.23 10.01 3.57
C VAL A 145 8.80 9.86 4.99
N ASP A 146 8.78 8.66 5.56
CA ASP A 146 9.43 8.39 6.85
C ASP A 146 10.94 8.66 6.80
N ALA A 147 11.61 8.24 5.73
CA ALA A 147 13.04 8.42 5.58
C ALA A 147 13.44 9.90 5.44
N ILE A 148 12.65 10.73 4.74
CA ILE A 148 12.86 12.18 4.66
C ILE A 148 12.58 12.87 6.00
N ASN A 149 11.52 12.48 6.70
CA ASN A 149 11.14 13.03 8.01
C ASN A 149 12.14 12.66 9.13
N ARG A 150 12.99 11.66 8.89
CA ARG A 150 14.08 11.23 9.78
C ARG A 150 15.46 11.68 9.30
N ASP A 151 15.55 12.55 8.29
CA ASP A 151 16.79 13.05 7.69
C ASP A 151 17.75 11.93 7.22
N LYS A 152 17.23 10.75 6.88
CA LYS A 152 18.03 9.63 6.36
C LYS A 152 18.39 9.78 4.90
N ILE A 153 17.64 10.57 4.17
CA ILE A 153 17.81 10.88 2.74
C ILE A 153 17.57 12.37 2.51
N LYS A 154 18.01 12.86 1.34
CA LYS A 154 17.83 14.28 0.96
C LYS A 154 16.70 14.50 -0.01
N ARG A 155 16.28 13.48 -0.77
CA ARG A 155 15.24 13.62 -1.78
C ARG A 155 14.52 12.29 -2.05
N ILE A 156 13.31 12.41 -2.54
CA ILE A 156 12.47 11.30 -3.01
C ILE A 156 12.36 11.41 -4.53
N VAL A 157 12.62 10.32 -5.25
CA VAL A 157 12.49 10.25 -6.71
C VAL A 157 11.50 9.16 -7.06
N LEU A 158 10.33 9.55 -7.56
CA LEU A 158 9.27 8.65 -7.98
C LEU A 158 9.33 8.48 -9.50
N VAL A 159 9.43 7.25 -9.94
CA VAL A 159 9.67 6.92 -11.34
C VAL A 159 8.60 5.93 -11.82
N ARG A 160 8.07 6.15 -13.01
CA ARG A 160 7.15 5.20 -13.66
C ARG A 160 7.49 5.07 -15.14
N PRO A 161 7.43 3.84 -15.71
CA PRO A 161 7.55 3.69 -17.15
C PRO A 161 6.36 4.38 -17.83
N ALA A 162 6.63 5.14 -18.88
CA ALA A 162 5.58 5.63 -19.76
C ALA A 162 5.21 4.50 -20.72
N VAL A 163 4.13 3.80 -20.45
CA VAL A 163 3.55 2.81 -21.36
C VAL A 163 2.24 3.34 -21.92
N GLU A 164 2.06 3.18 -23.21
CA GLU A 164 0.80 3.45 -23.90
C GLU A 164 -0.15 2.27 -23.67
N ALA A 165 -0.84 2.26 -22.51
CA ALA A 165 -1.88 1.25 -22.24
C ALA A 165 -3.11 1.54 -23.09
N GLY A 166 -3.13 1.03 -24.33
CA GLY A 166 -4.28 1.12 -25.24
C GLY A 166 -4.56 2.51 -25.85
N GLU A 167 -4.18 3.59 -25.20
CA GLU A 167 -4.29 4.96 -25.70
C GLU A 167 -2.90 5.46 -26.11
N ARG A 168 -2.73 5.75 -27.41
CA ARG A 168 -1.46 6.26 -27.92
C ARG A 168 -1.20 7.66 -27.37
N LEU A 169 -0.13 7.86 -26.60
CA LEU A 169 0.32 9.17 -26.09
C LEU A 169 0.38 10.26 -27.17
N GLY A 170 0.54 9.84 -28.42
CA GLY A 170 0.52 10.74 -29.58
C GLY A 170 -0.77 11.54 -29.81
N PHE A 171 -1.90 11.09 -29.27
CA PHE A 171 -3.21 11.77 -29.42
C PHE A 171 -3.51 12.78 -28.31
N LEU A 172 -2.74 12.82 -27.23
CA LEU A 172 -2.95 13.81 -26.17
C LEU A 172 -2.29 15.13 -26.58
N PRO A 173 -3.01 16.27 -26.46
CA PRO A 173 -2.42 17.60 -26.69
C PRO A 173 -1.41 17.94 -25.57
N GLY A 174 -0.35 18.68 -25.92
CA GLY A 174 0.65 19.16 -24.98
C GLY A 174 2.05 18.57 -25.18
N ASP A 175 2.99 19.03 -24.36
CA ASP A 175 4.35 18.52 -24.33
C ASP A 175 4.44 17.13 -23.67
N LEU A 176 5.61 16.49 -23.74
CA LEU A 176 5.79 15.14 -23.23
C LEU A 176 5.50 15.04 -21.72
N ALA A 177 5.83 16.09 -20.95
CA ALA A 177 5.58 16.15 -19.51
C ALA A 177 4.08 16.20 -19.20
N GLN A 178 3.32 17.00 -19.95
CA GLN A 178 1.87 17.08 -19.81
C GLN A 178 1.17 15.77 -20.16
N LYS A 179 1.66 15.05 -21.18
CA LYS A 179 1.12 13.76 -21.62
C LYS A 179 1.37 12.63 -20.60
N VAL A 180 2.46 12.70 -19.87
CA VAL A 180 2.84 11.68 -18.89
C VAL A 180 2.20 11.93 -17.51
N ASN A 181 1.82 13.18 -17.21
CA ASN A 181 1.28 13.58 -15.90
C ASN A 181 0.07 12.72 -15.42
N PRO A 182 -0.91 12.34 -16.25
CA PRO A 182 -2.02 11.48 -15.82
C PRO A 182 -1.56 10.12 -15.24
N TYR A 183 -0.50 9.55 -15.81
CA TYR A 183 0.05 8.25 -15.36
C TYR A 183 0.80 8.34 -14.02
N LEU A 184 1.22 9.55 -13.63
CA LEU A 184 1.91 9.80 -12.37
C LEU A 184 0.96 10.15 -11.22
N ARG A 185 -0.33 10.40 -11.50
CA ARG A 185 -1.34 10.81 -10.53
C ARG A 185 -1.42 9.90 -9.29
N PRO A 186 -1.41 8.56 -9.41
CA PRO A 186 -1.46 7.69 -8.22
C PRO A 186 -0.29 7.91 -7.24
N LEU A 187 0.86 8.35 -7.73
CA LEU A 187 2.01 8.67 -6.89
C LEU A 187 1.80 10.00 -6.14
N TYR A 188 1.21 11.00 -6.81
CA TYR A 188 0.83 12.26 -6.17
C TYR A 188 -0.23 12.02 -5.09
N ASP A 189 -1.25 11.22 -5.37
CA ASP A 189 -2.34 10.92 -4.43
C ASP A 189 -1.77 10.27 -3.15
N ALA A 190 -0.86 9.30 -3.30
CA ALA A 190 -0.17 8.68 -2.17
C ALA A 190 0.67 9.70 -1.37
N LEU A 191 1.40 10.58 -2.04
CA LEU A 191 2.17 11.64 -1.37
C LEU A 191 1.27 12.61 -0.59
N TYR A 192 0.17 13.06 -1.20
CA TYR A 192 -0.77 13.99 -0.56
C TYR A 192 -1.40 13.40 0.69
N ASP A 193 -1.78 12.14 0.65
CA ASP A 193 -2.33 11.43 1.79
C ASP A 193 -1.28 11.29 2.93
N LEU A 194 -0.03 10.97 2.59
CA LEU A 194 1.03 10.65 3.56
C LEU A 194 1.78 11.86 4.11
N ALA A 195 1.93 12.93 3.33
CA ALA A 195 2.71 14.11 3.72
C ALA A 195 1.88 15.41 3.75
N GLY A 196 0.65 15.39 3.22
CA GLY A 196 -0.25 16.53 3.11
C GLY A 196 0.05 17.41 1.89
N TYR A 197 -1.02 17.95 1.31
CA TYR A 197 -1.00 18.69 0.03
C TYR A 197 0.02 19.84 0.02
N ASP A 198 -0.08 20.78 0.97
CA ASP A 198 0.79 21.97 1.01
C ASP A 198 2.27 21.63 1.21
N ASN A 199 2.54 20.60 2.02
CA ASN A 199 3.92 20.16 2.27
C ASN A 199 4.52 19.50 1.03
N VAL A 200 3.76 18.69 0.32
CA VAL A 200 4.21 18.04 -0.92
C VAL A 200 4.55 19.09 -1.98
N HIS A 201 3.72 20.12 -2.17
CA HIS A 201 4.01 21.21 -3.11
C HIS A 201 5.31 21.93 -2.75
N LYS A 202 5.48 22.31 -1.47
CA LYS A 202 6.73 22.94 -1.01
C LYS A 202 7.96 22.05 -1.23
N MET A 203 7.81 20.74 -1.11
CA MET A 203 8.91 19.79 -1.33
C MET A 203 9.22 19.62 -2.82
N ILE A 204 8.22 19.68 -3.68
CA ILE A 204 8.40 19.66 -5.15
C ILE A 204 9.10 20.94 -5.60
N ASP A 205 8.65 22.13 -5.15
CA ASP A 205 9.25 23.41 -5.48
C ASP A 205 10.73 23.50 -5.07
N LYS A 206 11.09 22.85 -3.94
CA LYS A 206 12.46 22.75 -3.46
C LYS A 206 13.25 21.60 -4.09
N SER A 207 12.69 20.86 -5.06
CA SER A 207 13.28 19.68 -5.68
C SER A 207 13.66 18.56 -4.68
N ILE A 208 13.00 18.52 -3.52
CA ILE A 208 13.11 17.43 -2.54
C ILE A 208 12.30 16.23 -3.01
N ILE A 209 11.16 16.45 -3.66
CA ILE A 209 10.36 15.42 -4.34
C ILE A 209 10.43 15.67 -5.84
N GLU A 210 10.82 14.64 -6.57
CA GLU A 210 10.82 14.60 -8.03
C GLU A 210 9.94 13.44 -8.50
N ILE A 211 9.03 13.70 -9.43
CA ILE A 211 8.22 12.66 -10.08
C ILE A 211 8.50 12.73 -11.57
N ALA A 212 9.02 11.66 -12.16
CA ALA A 212 9.51 11.67 -13.53
C ALA A 212 9.29 10.34 -14.26
N PRO A 213 9.14 10.38 -15.59
CA PRO A 213 9.18 9.18 -16.43
C PRO A 213 10.53 8.48 -16.32
N LEU A 214 10.52 7.15 -16.48
CA LEU A 214 11.74 6.33 -16.44
C LEU A 214 12.82 6.80 -17.41
N ALA A 215 12.43 7.29 -18.58
CA ALA A 215 13.37 7.79 -19.59
C ALA A 215 14.30 8.92 -19.08
N TYR A 216 13.81 9.72 -18.13
CA TYR A 216 14.56 10.86 -17.57
C TYR A 216 15.62 10.43 -16.53
N MET A 217 15.70 9.15 -16.22
CA MET A 217 16.73 8.60 -15.33
C MET A 217 18.04 8.33 -16.04
N ARG A 218 18.04 8.32 -17.38
CA ARG A 218 19.23 7.99 -18.16
C ARG A 218 20.36 9.03 -17.93
N GLY A 219 21.59 8.53 -17.70
CA GLY A 219 22.77 9.39 -17.48
C GLY A 219 22.87 10.03 -16.09
N ARG A 220 21.95 9.73 -15.19
CA ARG A 220 21.94 10.28 -13.82
C ARG A 220 22.60 9.32 -12.83
N THR A 221 23.09 9.88 -11.72
CA THR A 221 23.45 9.14 -10.50
C THR A 221 22.68 9.75 -9.33
N LEU A 222 21.89 8.93 -8.67
CA LEU A 222 20.97 9.37 -7.63
C LEU A 222 21.57 9.05 -6.25
N ASN A 223 22.29 10.02 -5.67
CA ASN A 223 22.89 9.89 -4.34
C ASN A 223 21.91 10.37 -3.25
N GLN A 224 21.99 9.80 -2.05
CA GLN A 224 21.23 10.17 -0.85
C GLN A 224 19.74 10.32 -1.14
N SER A 225 19.19 9.42 -1.97
CA SER A 225 17.84 9.48 -2.50
C SER A 225 17.04 8.24 -2.11
N PHE A 226 15.75 8.40 -1.88
CA PHE A 226 14.82 7.29 -1.86
C PHE A 226 14.14 7.22 -3.23
N ILE A 227 14.38 6.15 -3.96
CA ILE A 227 13.98 6.02 -5.35
C ILE A 227 12.90 4.95 -5.43
N ILE A 228 11.77 5.24 -6.07
CA ILE A 228 10.69 4.27 -6.28
C ILE A 228 10.46 4.13 -7.78
N LEU A 229 10.56 2.90 -8.28
CA LEU A 229 10.11 2.55 -9.63
C LEU A 229 8.79 1.80 -9.52
N ASP A 230 7.70 2.47 -9.87
CA ASP A 230 6.36 1.89 -9.88
C ASP A 230 5.99 1.31 -11.24
N GLU A 231 5.08 0.33 -11.27
CA GLU A 231 4.64 -0.41 -12.47
C GLU A 231 5.82 -1.01 -13.28
N ALA A 232 6.81 -1.51 -12.55
CA ALA A 232 8.08 -1.97 -13.12
C ALA A 232 7.94 -3.18 -14.07
N GLN A 233 6.83 -3.91 -14.05
CA GLN A 233 6.53 -4.97 -15.02
C GLN A 233 6.48 -4.44 -16.45
N ASN A 234 6.21 -3.14 -16.61
CA ASN A 234 6.13 -2.44 -17.89
C ASN A 234 7.47 -1.83 -18.33
N THR A 235 8.58 -2.27 -17.76
CA THR A 235 9.94 -1.97 -18.27
C THR A 235 10.44 -3.09 -19.14
N THR A 236 11.29 -2.75 -20.13
CA THR A 236 12.11 -3.76 -20.82
C THR A 236 13.33 -4.15 -19.96
N PRO A 237 14.02 -5.28 -20.25
CA PRO A 237 15.26 -5.65 -19.56
C PRO A 237 16.34 -4.55 -19.58
N GLU A 238 16.48 -3.87 -20.71
CA GLU A 238 17.44 -2.77 -20.87
C GLU A 238 17.06 -1.57 -20.01
N GLN A 239 15.78 -1.23 -19.95
CA GLN A 239 15.26 -0.15 -19.11
C GLN A 239 15.44 -0.44 -17.62
N MET A 240 15.13 -1.67 -17.20
CA MET A 240 15.35 -2.10 -15.82
C MET A 240 16.83 -2.05 -15.44
N LYS A 241 17.72 -2.58 -16.28
CA LYS A 241 19.15 -2.52 -16.06
C LYS A 241 19.65 -1.07 -16.03
N MET A 242 19.19 -0.23 -16.95
CA MET A 242 19.51 1.19 -16.97
C MET A 242 19.11 1.86 -15.66
N PHE A 243 17.91 1.62 -15.15
CA PHE A 243 17.39 2.19 -13.90
C PHE A 243 18.21 1.72 -12.68
N LEU A 244 18.41 0.42 -12.52
CA LEU A 244 19.12 -0.14 -11.37
C LEU A 244 20.58 0.36 -11.28
N THR A 245 21.18 0.74 -12.42
CA THR A 245 22.52 1.33 -12.45
C THR A 245 22.55 2.85 -12.16
N ARG A 246 21.43 3.47 -11.84
CA ARG A 246 21.34 4.89 -11.41
C ARG A 246 21.50 5.09 -9.92
N ILE A 247 21.45 4.01 -9.14
CA ILE A 247 21.52 4.05 -7.69
C ILE A 247 22.91 4.51 -7.26
N GLY A 248 22.93 5.59 -6.50
CA GLY A 248 24.17 6.18 -5.96
C GLY A 248 24.34 5.91 -4.46
N PHE A 249 25.40 6.46 -3.89
CA PHE A 249 25.74 6.27 -2.49
C PHE A 249 24.67 6.83 -1.54
N GLY A 250 24.40 6.08 -0.47
CA GLY A 250 23.43 6.47 0.57
C GLY A 250 21.97 6.50 0.09
N SER A 251 21.66 5.79 -1.01
CA SER A 251 20.32 5.72 -1.57
C SER A 251 19.66 4.38 -1.26
N LYS A 252 18.33 4.44 -1.16
CA LYS A 252 17.43 3.26 -1.10
C LYS A 252 16.55 3.22 -2.34
N THR A 253 16.33 2.02 -2.87
CA THR A 253 15.51 1.84 -4.07
C THR A 253 14.46 0.78 -3.83
N VAL A 254 13.22 1.13 -4.16
CA VAL A 254 12.08 0.21 -4.09
C VAL A 254 11.50 0.06 -5.49
N ILE A 255 11.34 -1.18 -5.92
CA ILE A 255 10.75 -1.53 -7.21
C ILE A 255 9.42 -2.23 -6.95
N THR A 256 8.33 -1.66 -7.45
CA THR A 256 6.97 -2.23 -7.31
C THR A 256 6.44 -2.66 -8.66
N GLY A 257 5.67 -3.75 -8.68
CA GLY A 257 5.04 -4.20 -9.90
C GLY A 257 4.14 -5.43 -9.74
N ASP A 258 3.33 -5.65 -10.76
CA ASP A 258 2.43 -6.79 -10.89
C ASP A 258 2.74 -7.57 -12.18
N ILE A 259 3.32 -8.75 -12.05
CA ILE A 259 3.71 -9.57 -13.19
C ILE A 259 2.51 -10.13 -13.99
N THR A 260 1.29 -9.95 -13.51
CA THR A 260 0.06 -10.34 -14.21
C THR A 260 -0.50 -9.22 -15.11
N GLN A 261 -0.02 -7.96 -14.91
CA GLN A 261 -0.50 -6.77 -15.61
C GLN A 261 0.63 -6.19 -16.48
N ILE A 262 1.06 -6.95 -17.50
CA ILE A 262 2.12 -6.53 -18.41
C ILE A 262 1.51 -5.92 -19.67
N ASP A 263 1.70 -4.61 -19.87
CA ASP A 263 1.18 -3.84 -21.00
C ASP A 263 2.26 -3.53 -22.05
N LEU A 264 3.34 -4.34 -22.10
CA LEU A 264 4.38 -4.20 -23.11
C LEU A 264 3.90 -4.68 -24.48
N ALA A 265 4.50 -4.15 -25.55
CA ALA A 265 4.21 -4.59 -26.92
C ALA A 265 4.45 -6.11 -27.09
N LYS A 266 3.67 -6.74 -27.99
CA LYS A 266 3.79 -8.18 -28.26
C LYS A 266 5.24 -8.57 -28.57
N GLY A 267 5.75 -9.58 -27.86
CA GLY A 267 7.11 -10.10 -28.01
C GLY A 267 8.17 -9.43 -27.13
N GLN A 268 7.86 -8.34 -26.43
CA GLN A 268 8.78 -7.73 -25.48
C GLN A 268 8.75 -8.48 -24.13
N LYS A 269 9.92 -8.66 -23.52
CA LYS A 269 10.08 -9.28 -22.23
C LYS A 269 9.99 -8.24 -21.12
N SER A 270 9.33 -8.60 -20.03
CA SER A 270 9.30 -7.74 -18.84
C SER A 270 10.65 -7.73 -18.12
N GLY A 271 11.20 -6.53 -17.93
CA GLY A 271 12.43 -6.32 -17.16
C GLY A 271 12.28 -6.72 -15.68
N LEU A 272 11.10 -6.59 -15.10
CA LEU A 272 10.84 -7.05 -13.74
C LEU A 272 10.96 -8.56 -13.60
N ILE A 273 10.41 -9.32 -14.55
CA ILE A 273 10.50 -10.79 -14.54
C ILE A 273 11.95 -11.23 -14.71
N GLU A 274 12.69 -10.59 -15.61
CA GLU A 274 14.10 -10.89 -15.85
C GLU A 274 14.97 -10.50 -14.64
N ALA A 275 14.80 -9.31 -14.08
CA ALA A 275 15.51 -8.86 -12.89
C ALA A 275 15.31 -9.82 -11.70
N LYS A 276 14.08 -10.30 -11.49
CA LYS A 276 13.78 -11.31 -10.47
C LYS A 276 14.63 -12.58 -10.64
N LYS A 277 14.80 -13.08 -11.88
CA LYS A 277 15.60 -14.28 -12.17
C LYS A 277 17.09 -14.04 -11.91
N ILE A 278 17.61 -12.91 -12.36
CA ILE A 278 19.04 -12.60 -12.31
C ILE A 278 19.48 -12.18 -10.90
N LEU A 279 18.67 -11.35 -10.21
CA LEU A 279 19.09 -10.69 -8.98
C LEU A 279 18.64 -11.42 -7.70
N SER A 280 17.88 -12.49 -7.79
CA SER A 280 17.35 -13.22 -6.61
C SER A 280 18.42 -13.75 -5.65
N LYS A 281 19.66 -13.94 -6.14
CA LYS A 281 20.81 -14.43 -5.35
C LYS A 281 21.84 -13.35 -5.01
N VAL A 282 21.59 -12.11 -5.41
CA VAL A 282 22.53 -10.99 -5.15
C VAL A 282 22.33 -10.52 -3.71
N LYS A 283 23.42 -10.52 -2.93
CA LYS A 283 23.40 -9.96 -1.56
C LYS A 283 23.11 -8.45 -1.62
N GLY A 284 22.32 -7.95 -0.66
CA GLY A 284 21.91 -6.54 -0.62
C GLY A 284 20.61 -6.24 -1.37
N ILE A 285 19.99 -7.23 -2.02
CA ILE A 285 18.69 -7.11 -2.70
C ILE A 285 17.67 -8.02 -2.03
N ALA A 286 16.51 -7.46 -1.68
CA ALA A 286 15.40 -8.20 -1.12
C ALA A 286 14.21 -8.30 -2.08
N PHE A 287 13.49 -9.42 -2.00
CA PHE A 287 12.27 -9.65 -2.75
C PHE A 287 11.12 -10.01 -1.79
N THR A 288 10.03 -9.24 -1.89
CA THR A 288 8.77 -9.55 -1.18
C THR A 288 7.70 -9.89 -2.21
N HIS A 289 7.10 -11.06 -2.06
CA HIS A 289 6.00 -11.52 -2.90
C HIS A 289 4.67 -11.38 -2.16
N PHE A 290 3.82 -10.51 -2.67
CA PHE A 290 2.44 -10.36 -2.21
C PHE A 290 1.53 -11.34 -2.92
N LEU A 291 0.49 -11.78 -2.23
CA LEU A 291 -0.52 -12.70 -2.75
C LEU A 291 -1.89 -12.00 -2.76
N SER A 292 -2.87 -12.63 -3.41
CA SER A 292 -4.26 -12.15 -3.46
C SER A 292 -4.88 -11.95 -2.07
N GLU A 293 -4.45 -12.72 -1.09
CA GLU A 293 -4.87 -12.56 0.31
C GLU A 293 -4.30 -11.30 1.00
N ASP A 294 -3.29 -10.62 0.40
CA ASP A 294 -2.77 -9.33 0.88
C ASP A 294 -3.52 -8.12 0.30
N VAL A 295 -4.47 -8.37 -0.60
CA VAL A 295 -5.28 -7.31 -1.20
C VAL A 295 -6.19 -6.69 -0.15
N VAL A 296 -6.14 -5.37 -0.05
CA VAL A 296 -7.01 -4.56 0.79
C VAL A 296 -7.85 -3.69 -0.14
N ARG A 297 -9.10 -4.07 -0.30
CA ARG A 297 -10.05 -3.39 -1.19
C ARG A 297 -11.43 -3.36 -0.58
N HIS A 298 -12.24 -2.42 -1.06
CA HIS A 298 -13.65 -2.38 -0.71
C HIS A 298 -14.31 -3.73 -1.01
N PRO A 299 -15.12 -4.32 -0.09
CA PRO A 299 -15.72 -5.66 -0.27
C PRO A 299 -16.50 -5.82 -1.58
N LEU A 300 -17.18 -4.76 -2.04
CA LEU A 300 -17.89 -4.76 -3.32
C LEU A 300 -16.93 -4.87 -4.51
N VAL A 301 -15.79 -4.19 -4.47
CA VAL A 301 -14.78 -4.27 -5.55
C VAL A 301 -14.23 -5.69 -5.65
N GLN A 302 -13.99 -6.37 -4.52
CA GLN A 302 -13.58 -7.77 -4.54
C GLN A 302 -14.64 -8.68 -5.16
N LYS A 303 -15.93 -8.45 -4.84
CA LYS A 303 -17.04 -9.21 -5.46
C LYS A 303 -17.11 -8.99 -6.97
N ILE A 304 -16.90 -7.76 -7.44
CA ILE A 304 -16.88 -7.42 -8.86
C ILE A 304 -15.74 -8.18 -9.56
N ILE A 305 -14.52 -8.12 -9.04
CA ILE A 305 -13.36 -8.82 -9.63
C ILE A 305 -13.62 -10.33 -9.71
N ASN A 306 -14.07 -10.94 -8.63
CA ASN A 306 -14.37 -12.38 -8.59
C ASN A 306 -15.45 -12.75 -9.62
N ALA A 307 -16.44 -11.89 -9.85
CA ALA A 307 -17.48 -12.13 -10.87
C ALA A 307 -16.89 -12.13 -12.29
N TYR A 308 -16.03 -11.15 -12.62
CA TYR A 308 -15.36 -11.10 -13.93
C TYR A 308 -14.42 -12.30 -14.14
N GLU A 309 -13.57 -12.64 -13.16
CA GLU A 309 -12.70 -13.82 -13.27
C GLU A 309 -13.47 -15.13 -13.44
N THR A 310 -14.64 -15.24 -12.82
CA THR A 310 -15.51 -16.42 -12.97
C THR A 310 -16.12 -16.49 -14.36
N PHE A 311 -16.47 -15.36 -14.93
CA PHE A 311 -17.00 -15.26 -16.30
C PHE A 311 -15.93 -15.64 -17.34
N GLU A 312 -14.74 -15.05 -17.25
CA GLU A 312 -13.61 -15.33 -18.16
C GLU A 312 -13.20 -16.82 -18.13
N LYS A 313 -13.18 -17.45 -16.95
CA LYS A 313 -12.92 -18.90 -16.83
C LYS A 313 -13.99 -19.78 -17.46
N LYS A 314 -15.24 -19.28 -17.62
CA LYS A 314 -16.31 -19.99 -18.31
C LYS A 314 -16.23 -19.86 -19.83
N GLU A 315 -15.77 -18.70 -20.34
CA GLU A 315 -15.58 -18.49 -21.79
C GLU A 315 -14.31 -19.17 -22.33
N SER A 316 -13.35 -19.47 -21.47
CA SER A 316 -12.08 -20.15 -21.84
C SER A 316 -12.19 -21.68 -21.83
N LYS A 317 -13.37 -22.24 -21.53
CA LYS A 317 -13.70 -23.67 -21.60
C LYS A 317 -14.67 -23.96 -22.74
#